data_eddac210c9cb0b0d063106f8032e2249
#
_entry.id   eddac210c9cb0b0d063106f8032e2249
#
_cell.length_a   1.000
_cell.length_b   1.000
_cell.length_c   1.000
_cell.angle_alpha   90.00
_cell.angle_beta   90.00
_cell.angle_gamma   90.00
#
_symmetry.space_group_name_H-M   'P 1'
#
loop_
_entity.id
_entity.type
_entity.pdbx_description
1 polymer ?
#
loop_
_entity_poly.entity_id
_entity_poly.type
_entity_poly.pdbx_seq_one_letter_code
_entity_poly.pdbx_strand_id
1 'polypeptide(L)'
;MAEQVVVHKWSLDACVGYARRNKLFPLETIPCTKTLYNLIWKGELTLTLFDLPEALSRRTKGKPRVSKRLNGKSIAERPDEVAQRNTFGHWESDTVLGKKKKGEPAVFTIVERMTGCYLSIRTSEKTTQGIAGAMEILHERFGDKFSQVFRTITTDNGNEFAAFSEFEALGTKV
;
A
#
# COMPACT_ATOMS: atom_id res chain seq x y z
N MET A 1 -6.31 -25.84 22.64
CA MET A 1 -6.55 -24.57 21.93
C MET A 1 -6.71 -23.39 22.89
N ALA A 2 -7.58 -23.46 23.90
CA ALA A 2 -7.75 -22.33 24.85
C ALA A 2 -6.43 -21.94 25.51
N GLU A 3 -5.63 -22.87 25.98
CA GLU A 3 -4.32 -22.63 26.57
C GLU A 3 -3.37 -21.90 25.61
N GLN A 4 -3.27 -22.35 24.36
CA GLN A 4 -2.43 -21.68 23.34
C GLN A 4 -2.86 -20.23 23.11
N VAL A 5 -4.15 -19.96 23.14
CA VAL A 5 -4.67 -18.59 22.94
C VAL A 5 -4.44 -17.73 24.19
N VAL A 6 -4.81 -18.23 25.39
CA VAL A 6 -4.77 -17.42 26.61
C VAL A 6 -3.35 -17.25 27.14
N VAL A 7 -2.57 -18.34 27.21
CA VAL A 7 -1.22 -18.35 27.80
C VAL A 7 -0.17 -17.93 26.76
N HIS A 8 -0.18 -18.59 25.60
CA HIS A 8 0.85 -18.38 24.57
C HIS A 8 0.51 -17.30 23.56
N LYS A 9 -0.67 -16.66 23.68
CA LYS A 9 -1.12 -15.57 22.79
C LYS A 9 -1.16 -15.96 21.31
N TRP A 10 -1.44 -17.21 21.00
CA TRP A 10 -1.61 -17.65 19.63
C TRP A 10 -2.91 -17.11 19.03
N SER A 11 -2.86 -16.75 17.75
CA SER A 11 -4.09 -16.49 17.02
C SER A 11 -4.86 -17.78 16.75
N LEU A 12 -6.17 -17.70 16.50
CA LEU A 12 -6.96 -18.87 16.11
C LEU A 12 -6.45 -19.50 14.83
N ASP A 13 -5.92 -18.69 13.92
CA ASP A 13 -5.31 -19.14 12.67
C ASP A 13 -4.05 -19.99 12.91
N ALA A 14 -3.19 -19.54 13.84
CA ALA A 14 -2.03 -20.30 14.26
C ALA A 14 -2.42 -21.64 14.90
N CYS A 15 -3.48 -21.66 15.73
CA CYS A 15 -3.98 -22.88 16.33
C CYS A 15 -4.48 -23.88 15.28
N VAL A 16 -5.27 -23.43 14.31
CA VAL A 16 -5.79 -24.27 13.22
C VAL A 16 -4.64 -24.78 12.34
N GLY A 17 -3.71 -23.90 11.97
CA GLY A 17 -2.54 -24.25 11.16
C GLY A 17 -1.66 -25.29 11.85
N TYR A 18 -1.39 -25.11 13.14
CA TYR A 18 -0.63 -26.06 13.96
C TYR A 18 -1.31 -27.44 14.05
N ALA A 19 -2.63 -27.45 14.33
CA ALA A 19 -3.38 -28.69 14.41
C ALA A 19 -3.36 -29.49 13.10
N ARG A 20 -3.50 -28.81 11.97
CA ARG A 20 -3.44 -29.42 10.63
C ARG A 20 -2.04 -29.94 10.31
N ARG A 21 -1.02 -29.10 10.52
CA ARG A 21 0.38 -29.44 10.22
C ARG A 21 0.86 -30.65 11.01
N ASN A 22 0.48 -30.73 12.29
CA ASN A 22 0.91 -31.81 13.18
C ASN A 22 -0.08 -32.98 13.22
N LYS A 23 -1.12 -32.97 12.38
CA LYS A 23 -2.14 -34.05 12.29
C LYS A 23 -2.71 -34.42 13.65
N LEU A 24 -2.99 -33.43 14.51
CA LEU A 24 -3.47 -33.67 15.87
C LEU A 24 -4.87 -34.28 15.89
N PHE A 25 -5.67 -34.05 14.85
CA PHE A 25 -7.02 -34.54 14.64
C PHE A 25 -7.23 -34.86 13.15
N PRO A 26 -8.21 -35.69 12.79
CA PRO A 26 -8.61 -35.86 11.39
C PRO A 26 -8.93 -34.51 10.74
N LEU A 27 -8.44 -34.27 9.52
CA LEU A 27 -8.56 -32.96 8.84
C LEU A 27 -10.01 -32.46 8.76
N GLU A 28 -10.95 -33.39 8.61
CA GLU A 28 -12.39 -33.12 8.49
C GLU A 28 -12.98 -32.59 9.80
N THR A 29 -12.37 -32.89 10.94
CA THR A 29 -12.85 -32.46 12.27
C THR A 29 -12.27 -31.13 12.70
N ILE A 30 -11.21 -30.64 12.00
CA ILE A 30 -10.58 -29.36 12.34
C ILE A 30 -11.38 -28.23 11.69
N PRO A 31 -12.10 -27.42 12.50
CA PRO A 31 -12.87 -26.30 11.96
C PRO A 31 -11.96 -25.25 11.29
N CYS A 32 -12.48 -24.51 10.35
CA CYS A 32 -11.75 -23.38 9.81
C CYS A 32 -11.72 -22.22 10.81
N THR A 33 -10.74 -21.34 10.66
CA THR A 33 -10.55 -20.17 11.55
C THR A 33 -11.82 -19.31 11.66
N LYS A 34 -12.54 -19.12 10.56
CA LYS A 34 -13.81 -18.36 10.56
C LYS A 34 -14.88 -19.02 11.43
N THR A 35 -14.99 -20.34 11.40
CA THR A 35 -15.92 -21.09 12.25
C THR A 35 -15.59 -20.89 13.72
N LEU A 36 -14.32 -20.93 14.10
CA LEU A 36 -13.92 -20.69 15.50
C LEU A 36 -14.27 -19.27 15.95
N TYR A 37 -14.05 -18.24 15.11
CA TYR A 37 -14.50 -16.89 15.42
C TYR A 37 -16.01 -16.80 15.62
N ASN A 38 -16.80 -17.48 14.78
CA ASN A 38 -18.25 -17.50 14.89
C ASN A 38 -18.71 -18.18 16.19
N LEU A 39 -18.06 -19.29 16.59
CA LEU A 39 -18.38 -20.00 17.84
C LEU A 39 -18.04 -19.14 19.07
N ILE A 40 -16.93 -18.42 19.05
CA ILE A 40 -16.59 -17.47 20.12
C ILE A 40 -17.62 -16.34 20.18
N TRP A 41 -18.02 -15.82 19.02
CA TRP A 41 -19.00 -14.74 18.93
C TRP A 41 -20.36 -15.16 19.48
N LYS A 42 -20.75 -16.42 19.28
CA LYS A 42 -21.99 -17.00 19.84
C LYS A 42 -21.88 -17.41 21.29
N GLY A 43 -20.69 -17.36 21.90
CA GLY A 43 -20.46 -17.83 23.26
C GLY A 43 -20.49 -19.35 23.43
N GLU A 44 -20.29 -20.10 22.33
CA GLU A 44 -20.29 -21.57 22.33
C GLU A 44 -18.93 -22.18 22.73
N LEU A 45 -17.90 -21.33 22.93
CA LEU A 45 -16.59 -21.73 23.42
C LEU A 45 -16.31 -21.04 24.78
N THR A 46 -15.38 -21.64 25.53
CA THR A 46 -14.87 -21.07 26.79
C THR A 46 -14.03 -19.81 26.58
N LEU A 47 -13.56 -19.60 25.35
CA LEU A 47 -12.82 -18.39 24.95
C LEU A 47 -13.79 -17.26 24.65
N THR A 48 -13.38 -16.05 25.05
CA THR A 48 -14.08 -14.82 24.73
C THR A 48 -13.29 -14.00 23.70
N LEU A 49 -13.89 -12.97 23.13
CA LEU A 49 -13.20 -12.06 22.21
C LEU A 49 -12.02 -11.35 22.88
N PHE A 50 -12.07 -11.13 24.19
CA PHE A 50 -11.01 -10.45 24.96
C PHE A 50 -9.75 -11.32 25.14
N ASP A 51 -9.89 -12.63 25.02
CA ASP A 51 -8.75 -13.56 25.13
C ASP A 51 -7.90 -13.58 23.86
N LEU A 52 -8.45 -13.10 22.74
CA LEU A 52 -7.79 -13.13 21.45
C LEU A 52 -6.70 -12.07 21.36
N PRO A 53 -5.53 -12.38 20.76
CA PRO A 53 -4.52 -11.38 20.41
C PRO A 53 -5.16 -10.27 19.58
N GLU A 54 -4.85 -9.02 19.83
CA GLU A 54 -5.34 -7.84 19.09
C GLU A 54 -6.84 -7.53 19.25
N ALA A 55 -7.59 -8.25 20.09
CA ALA A 55 -9.01 -7.94 20.31
C ALA A 55 -9.23 -6.49 20.74
N LEU A 56 -8.35 -5.97 21.58
CA LEU A 56 -8.36 -4.58 22.08
C LEU A 56 -7.69 -3.58 21.11
N SER A 57 -6.90 -4.06 20.15
CA SER A 57 -6.21 -3.20 19.19
C SER A 57 -7.01 -2.94 17.91
N ARG A 58 -8.09 -3.69 17.67
CA ARG A 58 -8.94 -3.50 16.50
C ARG A 58 -9.69 -2.18 16.61
N ARG A 59 -9.12 -1.15 16.04
CA ARG A 59 -9.88 0.07 15.71
C ARG A 59 -10.99 -0.33 14.74
N THR A 60 -12.23 0.01 15.10
CA THR A 60 -13.34 -0.04 14.13
C THR A 60 -12.86 0.68 12.86
N LYS A 61 -12.87 -0.04 11.74
CA LYS A 61 -12.55 0.59 10.44
C LYS A 61 -13.52 1.75 10.27
N GLY A 62 -13.03 2.98 10.37
CA GLY A 62 -13.81 4.15 10.02
C GLY A 62 -14.34 3.97 8.58
N LYS A 63 -15.49 4.57 8.29
CA LYS A 63 -16.01 4.58 6.91
C LYS A 63 -14.87 4.99 5.97
N PRO A 64 -14.65 4.28 4.86
CA PRO A 64 -13.63 4.66 3.90
C PRO A 64 -13.86 6.12 3.51
N ARG A 65 -12.86 6.96 3.72
CA ARG A 65 -12.90 8.34 3.24
C ARG A 65 -12.82 8.27 1.72
N VAL A 66 -13.95 8.48 1.07
CA VAL A 66 -13.96 8.69 -0.38
C VAL A 66 -13.33 10.05 -0.61
N SER A 67 -12.15 10.08 -1.21
CA SER A 67 -11.56 11.33 -1.68
C SER A 67 -12.49 11.92 -2.74
N LYS A 68 -13.04 13.09 -2.47
CA LYS A 68 -13.96 13.78 -3.40
C LYS A 68 -13.22 14.57 -4.49
N ARG A 69 -11.91 14.69 -4.39
CA ARG A 69 -11.07 15.39 -5.36
C ARG A 69 -10.21 14.38 -6.10
N LEU A 70 -10.36 14.36 -7.42
CA LEU A 70 -9.41 13.71 -8.31
C LEU A 70 -8.31 14.75 -8.60
N ASN A 71 -7.08 14.43 -8.27
CA ASN A 71 -5.92 15.23 -8.62
C ASN A 71 -5.38 14.67 -9.95
N GLY A 72 -5.77 15.29 -11.08
CA GLY A 72 -5.37 14.84 -12.40
C GLY A 72 -6.35 13.90 -13.09
N LYS A 73 -5.91 13.17 -14.10
CA LYS A 73 -6.71 12.25 -14.91
C LYS A 73 -6.97 10.93 -14.18
N SER A 74 -8.09 10.31 -14.48
CA SER A 74 -8.41 8.99 -13.93
C SER A 74 -7.47 7.91 -14.48
N ILE A 75 -7.11 6.94 -13.63
CA ILE A 75 -6.37 5.74 -14.08
C ILE A 75 -7.09 4.99 -15.21
N ALA A 76 -8.42 5.15 -15.35
CA ALA A 76 -9.20 4.58 -16.44
C ALA A 76 -8.89 5.23 -17.80
N GLU A 77 -8.35 6.44 -17.81
CA GLU A 77 -7.95 7.17 -19.02
C GLU A 77 -6.51 6.86 -19.45
N ARG A 78 -5.83 6.03 -18.68
CA ARG A 78 -4.44 5.63 -18.96
C ARG A 78 -4.38 4.80 -20.24
N PRO A 79 -3.40 5.08 -21.15
CA PRO A 79 -3.24 4.29 -22.37
C PRO A 79 -3.05 2.79 -22.08
N ASP A 80 -3.66 1.93 -22.91
CA ASP A 80 -3.57 0.47 -22.73
C ASP A 80 -2.15 -0.07 -22.81
N GLU A 81 -1.27 0.56 -23.58
CA GLU A 81 0.16 0.22 -23.67
C GLU A 81 0.87 0.22 -22.31
N VAL A 82 0.43 1.08 -21.39
CA VAL A 82 1.00 1.15 -20.03
C VAL A 82 0.72 -0.12 -19.24
N ALA A 83 -0.43 -0.76 -19.48
CA ALA A 83 -0.80 -2.01 -18.81
C ALA A 83 0.01 -3.20 -19.33
N GLN A 84 0.42 -3.19 -20.59
CA GLN A 84 1.15 -4.27 -21.24
C GLN A 84 2.62 -4.38 -20.78
N ARG A 85 3.20 -3.33 -20.21
CA ARG A 85 4.60 -3.28 -19.71
C ARG A 85 5.65 -3.67 -20.73
N ASN A 86 5.42 -3.44 -22.01
CA ASN A 86 6.30 -3.80 -23.11
C ASN A 86 7.00 -2.59 -23.75
N THR A 87 6.69 -1.39 -23.27
CA THR A 87 7.23 -0.12 -23.76
C THR A 87 7.89 0.62 -22.61
N PHE A 88 9.12 1.10 -22.82
CA PHE A 88 9.85 1.92 -21.86
C PHE A 88 9.26 3.32 -21.73
N GLY A 89 9.35 3.89 -20.54
CA GLY A 89 8.97 5.27 -20.26
C GLY A 89 7.66 5.44 -19.47
N HIS A 90 7.09 4.35 -18.99
CA HIS A 90 5.89 4.36 -18.14
C HIS A 90 6.27 4.11 -16.69
N TRP A 91 6.03 5.10 -15.84
CA TRP A 91 6.48 5.10 -14.45
C TRP A 91 5.32 5.08 -13.46
N GLU A 92 5.57 4.50 -12.31
CA GLU A 92 4.71 4.59 -11.13
C GLU A 92 5.47 5.29 -10.03
N SER A 93 4.85 6.27 -9.38
CA SER A 93 5.48 7.01 -8.29
C SER A 93 4.71 6.88 -6.99
N ASP A 94 5.46 6.91 -5.89
CA ASP A 94 4.94 6.85 -4.53
C ASP A 94 5.86 7.66 -3.59
N THR A 95 5.40 7.89 -2.39
CA THR A 95 6.15 8.61 -1.36
C THR A 95 6.30 7.78 -0.10
N VAL A 96 7.51 7.42 0.23
CA VAL A 96 7.85 6.66 1.44
C VAL A 96 8.16 7.61 2.59
N LEU A 97 7.45 7.44 3.69
CA LEU A 97 7.69 8.14 4.94
C LEU A 97 8.47 7.26 5.92
N GLY A 98 9.41 7.84 6.63
CA GLY A 98 10.03 7.22 7.81
C GLY A 98 9.10 7.29 9.03
N LYS A 99 9.40 8.14 9.96
CA LYS A 99 8.51 8.43 11.10
C LYS A 99 7.39 9.35 10.62
N LYS A 100 6.13 9.02 10.97
CA LYS A 100 4.95 9.84 10.59
C LYS A 100 4.83 11.12 11.44
N LYS A 101 5.86 11.96 11.44
CA LYS A 101 5.87 13.26 12.11
C LYS A 101 5.85 14.36 11.05
N LYS A 102 5.22 15.49 11.38
CA LYS A 102 5.25 16.68 10.53
C LYS A 102 6.68 17.22 10.43
N GLY A 103 7.10 17.62 9.23
CA GLY A 103 8.46 18.14 8.99
C GLY A 103 9.54 17.05 8.82
N GLU A 104 9.16 15.76 8.80
CA GLU A 104 10.13 14.69 8.56
C GLU A 104 10.41 14.53 7.06
N PRO A 105 11.66 14.25 6.69
CA PRO A 105 12.01 13.93 5.32
C PRO A 105 11.23 12.74 4.78
N ALA A 106 10.92 12.78 3.49
CA ALA A 106 10.33 11.69 2.77
C ALA A 106 11.25 11.24 1.63
N VAL A 107 10.94 10.11 1.04
CA VAL A 107 11.61 9.62 -0.16
C VAL A 107 10.57 9.52 -1.26
N PHE A 108 10.70 10.35 -2.29
CA PHE A 108 9.97 10.21 -3.53
C PHE A 108 10.58 9.05 -4.30
N THR A 109 9.77 8.09 -4.67
CA THR A 109 10.19 6.88 -5.39
C THR A 109 9.47 6.81 -6.73
N ILE A 110 10.18 6.35 -7.75
CA ILE A 110 9.62 6.19 -9.08
C ILE A 110 10.18 4.93 -9.74
N VAL A 111 9.30 4.07 -10.24
CA VAL A 111 9.62 2.77 -10.82
C VAL A 111 9.17 2.71 -12.26
N GLU A 112 10.07 2.36 -13.16
CA GLU A 112 9.73 2.13 -14.56
C GLU A 112 9.13 0.73 -14.74
N ARG A 113 7.99 0.66 -15.43
CA ARG A 113 7.11 -0.52 -15.43
C ARG A 113 7.61 -1.69 -16.29
N MET A 114 8.39 -1.43 -17.34
CA MET A 114 8.92 -2.47 -18.22
C MET A 114 10.20 -3.09 -17.63
N THR A 115 11.11 -2.25 -17.18
CA THR A 115 12.46 -2.67 -16.76
C THR A 115 12.59 -2.90 -15.27
N GLY A 116 11.66 -2.36 -14.45
CA GLY A 116 11.80 -2.30 -13.01
C GLY A 116 12.89 -1.32 -12.53
N CYS A 117 13.39 -0.45 -13.41
CA CYS A 117 14.33 0.59 -13.03
C CYS A 117 13.74 1.46 -11.92
N TYR A 118 14.47 1.61 -10.84
CA TYR A 118 14.03 2.30 -9.64
C TYR A 118 14.88 3.52 -9.37
N LEU A 119 14.23 4.66 -9.22
CA LEU A 119 14.87 5.91 -8.81
C LEU A 119 14.26 6.36 -7.48
N SER A 120 15.09 6.97 -6.64
CA SER A 120 14.66 7.53 -5.38
C SER A 120 15.31 8.87 -5.12
N ILE A 121 14.53 9.83 -4.65
CA ILE A 121 14.96 11.19 -4.34
C ILE A 121 14.49 11.55 -2.94
N ARG A 122 15.41 11.96 -2.10
CA ARG A 122 15.06 12.48 -0.77
C ARG A 122 14.44 13.86 -0.91
N THR A 123 13.26 14.02 -0.33
CA THR A 123 12.57 15.31 -0.22
C THR A 123 12.64 15.83 1.21
N SER A 124 12.50 17.15 1.38
CA SER A 124 12.47 17.75 2.71
C SER A 124 11.27 17.28 3.53
N GLU A 125 10.11 17.16 2.87
CA GLU A 125 8.83 16.77 3.47
C GLU A 125 7.95 16.04 2.46
N LYS A 126 6.92 15.33 2.95
CA LYS A 126 5.83 14.79 2.11
C LYS A 126 4.81 15.90 1.82
N THR A 127 5.19 16.82 0.96
CA THR A 127 4.35 17.95 0.52
C THR A 127 4.37 18.08 -0.99
N THR A 128 3.38 18.78 -1.56
CA THR A 128 3.33 19.09 -2.99
C THR A 128 4.64 19.77 -3.44
N GLN A 129 5.15 20.72 -2.65
CA GLN A 129 6.39 21.41 -2.96
C GLN A 129 7.63 20.49 -2.91
N GLY A 130 7.68 19.57 -1.93
CA GLY A 130 8.76 18.57 -1.84
C GLY A 130 8.79 17.63 -3.05
N ILE A 131 7.63 17.21 -3.53
CA ILE A 131 7.52 16.37 -4.74
C ILE A 131 7.84 17.15 -6.00
N ALA A 132 7.38 18.41 -6.11
CA ALA A 132 7.73 19.28 -7.22
C ALA A 132 9.26 19.45 -7.34
N GLY A 133 9.96 19.73 -6.23
CA GLY A 133 11.43 19.81 -6.23
C GLY A 133 12.11 18.49 -6.62
N ALA A 134 11.55 17.34 -6.26
CA ALA A 134 12.08 16.05 -6.72
C ALA A 134 11.94 15.88 -8.25
N MET A 135 10.83 16.32 -8.83
CA MET A 135 10.62 16.28 -10.27
C MET A 135 11.52 17.27 -11.02
N GLU A 136 11.76 18.45 -10.45
CA GLU A 136 12.73 19.42 -10.99
C GLU A 136 14.14 18.82 -11.06
N ILE A 137 14.57 18.12 -10.00
CA ILE A 137 15.87 17.41 -9.99
C ILE A 137 15.94 16.37 -11.12
N LEU A 138 14.84 15.62 -11.38
CA LEU A 138 14.79 14.68 -12.49
C LEU A 138 14.84 15.41 -13.83
N HIS A 139 14.08 16.50 -13.98
CA HIS A 139 14.07 17.28 -15.20
C HIS A 139 15.46 17.86 -15.52
N GLU A 140 16.14 18.45 -14.55
CA GLU A 140 17.50 18.96 -14.71
C GLU A 140 18.49 17.85 -15.11
N ARG A 141 18.36 16.67 -14.45
CA ARG A 141 19.27 15.55 -14.71
C ARG A 141 19.13 14.92 -16.09
N PHE A 142 17.90 14.86 -16.61
CA PHE A 142 17.61 14.25 -17.92
C PHE A 142 17.53 15.27 -19.07
N GLY A 143 17.35 16.57 -18.76
CA GLY A 143 17.31 17.64 -19.74
C GLY A 143 16.34 17.36 -20.88
N ASP A 144 16.78 17.55 -22.12
CA ASP A 144 15.96 17.36 -23.33
C ASP A 144 15.41 15.93 -23.50
N LYS A 145 15.98 14.95 -22.78
CA LYS A 145 15.52 13.56 -22.81
C LYS A 145 14.39 13.29 -21.81
N PHE A 146 14.05 14.24 -20.95
CA PHE A 146 13.07 14.04 -19.88
C PHE A 146 11.75 13.49 -20.40
N SER A 147 11.14 14.08 -21.39
CA SER A 147 9.85 13.64 -21.97
C SER A 147 9.92 12.29 -22.69
N GLN A 148 11.11 11.89 -23.16
CA GLN A 148 11.32 10.58 -23.78
C GLN A 148 11.45 9.48 -22.73
N VAL A 149 12.09 9.79 -21.59
CA VAL A 149 12.29 8.88 -20.47
C VAL A 149 11.03 8.79 -19.62
N PHE A 150 10.38 9.91 -19.32
CA PHE A 150 9.17 9.98 -18.48
C PHE A 150 7.95 10.28 -19.35
N ARG A 151 7.51 9.32 -20.16
CA ARG A 151 6.35 9.47 -21.05
C ARG A 151 5.04 9.58 -20.29
N THR A 152 4.86 8.71 -19.30
CA THR A 152 3.73 8.75 -18.37
C THR A 152 4.19 8.49 -16.95
N ILE A 153 3.57 9.18 -16.00
CA ILE A 153 3.78 8.91 -14.57
C ILE A 153 2.42 8.70 -13.92
N THR A 154 2.22 7.54 -13.32
CA THR A 154 1.02 7.22 -12.56
C THR A 154 1.29 7.40 -11.08
N THR A 155 0.44 8.15 -10.39
CA THR A 155 0.52 8.39 -8.93
C THR A 155 -0.73 7.86 -8.24
N ASP A 156 -0.68 7.71 -6.92
CA ASP A 156 -1.90 7.65 -6.15
C ASP A 156 -2.55 9.04 -6.05
N ASN A 157 -3.77 9.11 -5.52
CA ASN A 157 -4.49 10.38 -5.35
C ASN A 157 -4.09 11.08 -4.02
N GLY A 158 -2.81 11.07 -3.69
CA GLY A 158 -2.25 11.75 -2.52
C GLY A 158 -2.24 13.27 -2.69
N ASN A 159 -2.44 14.00 -1.59
CA ASN A 159 -2.40 15.47 -1.63
C ASN A 159 -1.03 16.02 -2.07
N GLU A 160 0.03 15.29 -1.85
CA GLU A 160 1.39 15.62 -2.27
C GLU A 160 1.56 15.66 -3.79
N PHE A 161 0.68 14.97 -4.52
CA PHE A 161 0.68 14.94 -5.99
C PHE A 161 -0.28 15.95 -6.62
N ALA A 162 -0.88 16.84 -5.83
CA ALA A 162 -1.91 17.78 -6.33
C ALA A 162 -1.43 18.72 -7.45
N ALA A 163 -0.14 19.04 -7.50
CA ALA A 163 0.47 19.86 -8.57
C ALA A 163 1.12 19.01 -9.68
N PHE A 164 0.94 17.69 -9.67
CA PHE A 164 1.64 16.81 -10.61
C PHE A 164 1.24 17.05 -12.07
N SER A 165 0.02 17.52 -12.31
CA SER A 165 -0.46 17.91 -13.65
C SER A 165 0.32 19.09 -14.25
N GLU A 166 1.02 19.90 -13.45
CA GLU A 166 1.87 20.99 -13.95
C GLU A 166 3.06 20.45 -14.76
N PHE A 167 3.51 19.23 -14.47
CA PHE A 167 4.58 18.56 -15.21
C PHE A 167 4.16 18.07 -16.60
N GLU A 168 2.86 18.10 -16.92
CA GLU A 168 2.40 17.86 -18.30
C GLU A 168 2.97 18.91 -19.29
N ALA A 169 3.27 20.12 -18.81
CA ALA A 169 3.94 21.15 -19.60
C ALA A 169 5.36 20.74 -20.04
N LEU A 170 6.00 19.80 -19.34
CA LEU A 170 7.31 19.23 -19.66
C LEU A 170 7.23 18.03 -20.62
N GLY A 171 6.04 17.73 -21.17
CA GLY A 171 5.82 16.65 -22.12
C GLY A 171 5.56 15.28 -21.49
N THR A 172 5.37 15.21 -20.18
CA THR A 172 5.00 13.99 -19.45
C THR A 172 3.50 13.93 -19.24
N LYS A 173 2.84 12.80 -19.52
CA LYS A 173 1.41 12.62 -19.19
C LYS A 173 1.27 12.10 -17.75
N VAL A 174 0.41 12.72 -16.96
CA VAL A 174 0.18 12.38 -15.55
C VAL A 174 -1.24 11.90 -15.35
#